data_f0b5a708a218eb3f267d9db7a0665415
#
_entry.id   f0b5a708a218eb3f267d9db7a0665415
#
_cell.length_a   1.000
_cell.length_b   1.000
_cell.length_c   1.000
_cell.angle_alpha   90.00
_cell.angle_beta   90.00
_cell.angle_gamma   90.00
#
_symmetry.space_group_name_H-M   'P 1'
#
loop_
_entity.id
_entity.type
_entity.pdbx_description
1 polymer ?
#
loop_
_entity_poly.entity_id
_entity_poly.type
_entity_poly.pdbx_seq_one_letter_code
_entity_poly.pdbx_strand_id
1 'polypeptide(L)'
;MKIMLTKLFFLPVFFSSFALADNIYNDQHQKTKKIPAYIIDLPSSVSDIFIADAASETMFRYSKTRDGIIKKDERYMSIGLEGVGKKFSGDQKTPLGIYFITKKLDTSNLAPKYGVAAYPLDYPNAWDKYNGRTGYGIWIHGVDEKKPNRPPQDTDGCLALSNQELLLLEKNLRPDVTPVIVTRNINWVSEEDIKRLRFDFQKALEMWRISLKEGDLSTYLSFYDKKFQSG
;
A
#
# COMPACT_ATOMS: atom_id res chain seq x y z
N MET A 1 74.86 -4.29 -62.46
CA MET A 1 74.61 -3.41 -61.33
C MET A 1 73.15 -3.58 -60.92
N LYS A 2 72.94 -4.41 -59.90
CA LYS A 2 71.59 -4.87 -59.48
C LYS A 2 71.06 -3.90 -58.44
N ILE A 3 69.91 -3.31 -58.71
CA ILE A 3 69.17 -2.49 -57.78
C ILE A 3 68.19 -3.39 -57.00
N MET A 4 68.36 -3.47 -55.65
CA MET A 4 67.50 -4.24 -54.79
C MET A 4 66.35 -3.39 -54.30
N LEU A 5 65.13 -3.79 -54.67
CA LEU A 5 63.87 -3.15 -54.23
C LEU A 5 63.43 -3.70 -52.85
N THR A 6 63.46 -2.89 -51.84
CA THR A 6 62.96 -3.22 -50.51
C THR A 6 61.45 -2.99 -50.46
N LYS A 7 60.67 -4.06 -50.29
CA LYS A 7 59.22 -3.99 -50.05
C LYS A 7 58.93 -3.62 -48.60
N LEU A 8 58.31 -2.47 -48.39
CA LEU A 8 57.77 -2.03 -47.12
C LEU A 8 56.38 -2.70 -46.94
N PHE A 9 56.23 -3.53 -45.91
CA PHE A 9 54.97 -4.10 -45.51
C PHE A 9 54.25 -3.10 -44.59
N PHE A 10 53.10 -2.56 -45.03
CA PHE A 10 52.19 -1.83 -44.16
C PHE A 10 51.23 -2.84 -43.50
N LEU A 11 51.27 -2.94 -42.17
CA LEU A 11 50.29 -3.67 -41.36
C LEU A 11 49.15 -2.70 -41.01
N PRO A 12 47.86 -2.98 -41.33
CA PRO A 12 46.77 -2.16 -40.86
C PRO A 12 46.49 -2.50 -39.36
N VAL A 13 46.68 -1.51 -38.51
CA VAL A 13 46.20 -1.56 -37.12
C VAL A 13 44.69 -1.31 -37.15
N PHE A 14 43.91 -2.37 -37.01
CA PHE A 14 42.50 -2.27 -36.70
C PHE A 14 42.33 -1.88 -35.23
N PHE A 15 41.99 -0.62 -34.98
CA PHE A 15 41.45 -0.17 -33.68
C PHE A 15 40.04 -0.73 -33.55
N SER A 16 39.87 -1.68 -32.63
CA SER A 16 38.55 -2.15 -32.21
C SER A 16 37.92 -1.12 -31.25
N SER A 17 37.18 -0.17 -31.83
CA SER A 17 36.43 0.87 -31.07
C SER A 17 34.97 0.47 -30.75
N PHE A 18 34.70 -0.81 -30.55
CA PHE A 18 33.32 -1.28 -30.39
C PHE A 18 32.99 -1.84 -28.97
N ALA A 19 33.88 -1.74 -27.98
CA ALA A 19 33.64 -2.34 -26.66
C ALA A 19 33.27 -1.34 -25.55
N LEU A 20 33.17 -0.05 -25.83
CA LEU A 20 32.86 0.97 -24.82
C LEU A 20 31.47 1.59 -24.93
N ALA A 21 30.73 1.32 -26.01
CA ALA A 21 29.38 1.89 -26.21
C ALA A 21 28.28 1.07 -25.53
N ASP A 22 28.44 -0.24 -25.36
CA ASP A 22 27.40 -1.11 -24.80
C ASP A 22 27.29 -1.04 -23.27
N ASN A 23 28.31 -0.54 -22.56
CA ASN A 23 28.26 -0.41 -21.09
C ASN A 23 27.64 0.90 -20.60
N ILE A 24 27.53 1.92 -21.45
CA ILE A 24 26.93 3.21 -21.07
C ILE A 24 25.40 3.21 -21.30
N TYR A 25 24.90 2.34 -22.18
CA TYR A 25 23.47 2.30 -22.50
C TYR A 25 22.63 1.44 -21.53
N ASN A 26 23.28 0.57 -20.75
CA ASN A 26 22.60 -0.33 -19.79
C ASN A 26 22.36 0.28 -18.40
N ASP A 27 22.89 1.47 -18.09
CA ASP A 27 22.80 2.08 -16.76
C ASP A 27 21.64 3.10 -16.63
N GLN A 28 20.85 3.32 -17.69
CA GLN A 28 19.78 4.35 -17.69
C GLN A 28 18.36 3.80 -17.49
N HIS A 29 18.15 2.50 -17.30
CA HIS A 29 16.82 1.92 -17.14
C HIS A 29 16.71 0.86 -16.03
N GLN A 30 17.43 0.99 -14.94
CA GLN A 30 16.93 0.41 -13.71
C GLN A 30 15.70 1.24 -13.28
N LYS A 31 14.50 0.82 -13.74
CA LYS A 31 13.23 1.28 -13.21
C LYS A 31 13.29 1.06 -11.70
N THR A 32 13.64 2.10 -10.95
CA THR A 32 13.69 2.03 -9.48
C THR A 32 12.35 1.47 -9.02
N LYS A 33 12.39 0.31 -8.37
CA LYS A 33 11.21 -0.38 -7.85
C LYS A 33 10.47 0.59 -6.93
N LYS A 34 9.28 0.97 -7.34
CA LYS A 34 8.42 1.85 -6.53
C LYS A 34 7.62 1.03 -5.54
N ILE A 35 7.55 1.52 -4.31
CA ILE A 35 6.90 0.88 -3.17
C ILE A 35 5.90 1.87 -2.57
N PRO A 36 4.72 1.43 -2.09
CA PRO A 36 3.82 2.32 -1.35
C PRO A 36 4.49 2.83 -0.07
N ALA A 37 4.51 4.15 0.13
CA ALA A 37 5.13 4.80 1.29
C ALA A 37 4.52 4.36 2.64
N TYR A 38 3.32 3.77 2.61
CA TYR A 38 2.58 3.38 3.82
C TYR A 38 3.07 2.08 4.48
N ILE A 39 3.89 1.28 3.77
CA ILE A 39 4.35 -0.01 4.28
C ILE A 39 5.83 0.08 4.64
N ILE A 40 6.11 0.64 5.80
CA ILE A 40 7.48 0.77 6.33
C ILE A 40 8.01 -0.59 6.76
N ASP A 41 7.21 -1.34 7.53
CA ASP A 41 7.45 -2.72 7.95
C ASP A 41 6.13 -3.40 8.31
N LEU A 42 6.16 -4.74 8.40
CA LEU A 42 5.05 -5.55 8.89
C LEU A 42 5.56 -6.47 10.00
N PRO A 43 4.86 -6.59 11.14
CA PRO A 43 5.20 -7.57 12.15
C PRO A 43 5.09 -8.99 11.60
N SER A 44 5.75 -9.96 12.24
CA SER A 44 5.74 -11.37 11.80
C SER A 44 4.34 -12.01 11.80
N SER A 45 3.44 -11.50 12.63
CA SER A 45 2.04 -11.94 12.72
C SER A 45 1.17 -11.50 11.53
N VAL A 46 1.60 -10.48 10.78
CA VAL A 46 0.88 -9.91 9.63
C VAL A 46 1.53 -10.41 8.34
N SER A 47 0.88 -11.35 7.68
CA SER A 47 1.36 -11.89 6.40
C SER A 47 0.99 -11.03 5.20
N ASP A 48 -0.18 -10.41 5.25
CA ASP A 48 -0.76 -9.66 4.14
C ASP A 48 -1.27 -8.29 4.59
N ILE A 49 -1.21 -7.32 3.68
CA ILE A 49 -1.79 -5.99 3.81
C ILE A 49 -2.48 -5.61 2.50
N PHE A 50 -3.63 -4.95 2.62
CA PHE A 50 -4.37 -4.45 1.47
C PHE A 50 -4.26 -2.93 1.39
N ILE A 51 -4.11 -2.40 0.17
CA ILE A 51 -4.16 -0.97 -0.12
C ILE A 51 -5.25 -0.73 -1.15
N ALA A 52 -6.29 -0.05 -0.74
CA ALA A 52 -7.39 0.43 -1.58
C ALA A 52 -7.02 1.82 -2.11
N ASP A 53 -6.63 1.88 -3.37
CA ASP A 53 -6.36 3.13 -4.09
C ASP A 53 -7.61 3.61 -4.80
N ALA A 54 -8.20 4.68 -4.29
CA ALA A 54 -9.47 5.20 -4.84
C ALA A 54 -9.34 5.78 -6.25
N ALA A 55 -8.18 6.35 -6.59
CA ALA A 55 -8.00 6.98 -7.89
C ALA A 55 -7.85 5.98 -9.03
N SER A 56 -7.26 4.81 -8.76
CA SER A 56 -7.15 3.73 -9.73
C SER A 56 -8.24 2.67 -9.57
N GLU A 57 -9.17 2.84 -8.61
CA GLU A 57 -10.24 1.88 -8.33
C GLU A 57 -9.72 0.46 -8.09
N THR A 58 -8.53 0.38 -7.49
CA THR A 58 -7.78 -0.86 -7.39
C THR A 58 -7.43 -1.18 -5.94
N MET A 59 -7.69 -2.41 -5.55
CA MET A 59 -7.21 -2.99 -4.29
C MET A 59 -5.95 -3.81 -4.57
N PHE A 60 -4.84 -3.37 -4.03
CA PHE A 60 -3.55 -4.05 -4.09
C PHE A 60 -3.37 -4.92 -2.86
N ARG A 61 -2.83 -6.13 -3.03
CA ARG A 61 -2.36 -6.97 -1.93
C ARG A 61 -0.84 -7.05 -1.93
N TYR A 62 -0.26 -6.76 -0.78
CA TYR A 62 1.16 -6.95 -0.50
C TYR A 62 1.34 -8.01 0.57
N SER A 63 2.41 -8.79 0.47
CA SER A 63 2.75 -9.80 1.47
C SER A 63 4.20 -9.67 1.93
N LYS A 64 4.43 -9.94 3.21
CA LYS A 64 5.77 -10.07 3.77
C LYS A 64 6.37 -11.41 3.35
N THR A 65 7.56 -11.36 2.78
CA THR A 65 8.36 -12.52 2.40
C THR A 65 9.75 -12.44 3.02
N ARG A 66 10.60 -13.44 2.80
CA ARG A 66 12.02 -13.38 3.22
C ARG A 66 12.77 -12.25 2.55
N ASP A 67 12.42 -11.91 1.31
CA ASP A 67 13.05 -10.87 0.49
C ASP A 67 12.42 -9.49 0.68
N GLY A 68 11.57 -9.33 1.69
CA GLY A 68 10.87 -8.09 2.00
C GLY A 68 9.37 -8.11 1.66
N ILE A 69 8.81 -6.91 1.45
CA ILE A 69 7.39 -6.74 1.15
C ILE A 69 7.22 -6.66 -0.36
N ILE A 70 6.41 -7.56 -0.92
CA ILE A 70 6.19 -7.66 -2.37
C ILE A 70 4.70 -7.56 -2.72
N LYS A 71 4.39 -6.93 -3.85
CA LYS A 71 3.05 -6.95 -4.43
C LYS A 71 2.73 -8.37 -4.91
N LYS A 72 1.61 -8.92 -4.48
CA LYS A 72 1.13 -10.25 -4.88
C LYS A 72 0.15 -10.19 -6.03
N ASP A 73 -0.82 -9.34 -5.91
CA ASP A 73 -1.90 -9.18 -6.88
C ASP A 73 -2.61 -7.84 -6.71
N GLU A 74 -3.47 -7.54 -7.65
CA GLU A 74 -4.36 -6.38 -7.65
C GLU A 74 -5.69 -6.75 -8.27
N ARG A 75 -6.74 -6.02 -7.90
CA ARG A 75 -8.09 -6.25 -8.39
C ARG A 75 -8.93 -4.98 -8.38
N TYR A 76 -9.85 -4.92 -9.30
CA TYR A 76 -10.83 -3.86 -9.36
C TYR A 76 -11.69 -3.85 -8.09
N MET A 77 -12.05 -2.64 -7.63
CA MET A 77 -13.01 -2.42 -6.55
C MET A 77 -13.92 -1.25 -6.86
N SER A 78 -15.15 -1.30 -6.33
CA SER A 78 -16.05 -0.16 -6.26
C SER A 78 -15.99 0.46 -4.86
N ILE A 79 -16.09 1.78 -4.77
CA ILE A 79 -16.06 2.59 -3.55
C ILE A 79 -17.36 3.36 -3.33
N GLY A 80 -17.41 4.23 -2.32
CA GLY A 80 -18.56 5.09 -2.03
C GLY A 80 -19.00 5.93 -3.22
N LEU A 81 -20.31 6.09 -3.40
CA LEU A 81 -20.93 6.87 -4.48
C LEU A 81 -20.37 8.30 -4.55
N GLU A 82 -20.11 8.90 -3.39
CA GLU A 82 -19.52 10.25 -3.27
C GLU A 82 -17.97 10.19 -3.09
N GLY A 83 -17.32 9.11 -3.54
CA GLY A 83 -15.88 8.90 -3.49
C GLY A 83 -15.35 8.60 -2.10
N VAL A 84 -14.27 9.28 -1.71
CA VAL A 84 -13.55 9.04 -0.46
C VAL A 84 -13.52 10.25 0.47
N GLY A 85 -13.08 10.02 1.72
CA GLY A 85 -12.97 11.08 2.74
C GLY A 85 -14.21 11.24 3.59
N LYS A 86 -14.78 10.09 4.00
CA LYS A 86 -15.93 10.00 4.91
C LYS A 86 -15.77 10.86 6.15
N LYS A 87 -16.82 11.63 6.51
CA LYS A 87 -16.87 12.50 7.68
C LYS A 87 -18.04 12.20 8.62
N PHE A 88 -19.22 11.91 8.05
CA PHE A 88 -20.44 11.67 8.84
C PHE A 88 -21.28 10.54 8.27
N SER A 89 -22.22 10.07 9.10
CA SER A 89 -23.16 9.02 8.69
C SER A 89 -23.98 9.46 7.49
N GLY A 90 -24.16 8.57 6.49
CA GLY A 90 -24.97 8.85 5.30
C GLY A 90 -24.28 9.67 4.21
N ASP A 91 -23.04 10.07 4.33
CA ASP A 91 -22.30 10.85 3.32
C ASP A 91 -21.87 10.05 2.08
N GLN A 92 -22.18 8.76 2.04
CA GLN A 92 -21.89 7.83 0.94
C GLN A 92 -20.41 7.79 0.50
N LYS A 93 -19.50 8.16 1.41
CA LYS A 93 -18.06 8.20 1.17
C LYS A 93 -17.34 7.04 1.84
N THR A 94 -16.32 6.52 1.19
CA THR A 94 -15.36 5.59 1.79
C THR A 94 -14.36 6.36 2.67
N PRO A 95 -14.08 5.92 3.90
CA PRO A 95 -13.14 6.60 4.77
C PRO A 95 -11.70 6.48 4.25
N LEU A 96 -10.85 7.45 4.57
CA LEU A 96 -9.40 7.41 4.34
C LEU A 96 -8.70 7.10 5.66
N GLY A 97 -7.80 6.12 5.66
CA GLY A 97 -7.08 5.73 6.87
C GLY A 97 -6.56 4.30 6.81
N ILE A 98 -6.14 3.81 7.96
CA ILE A 98 -5.73 2.43 8.20
C ILE A 98 -6.77 1.77 9.07
N TYR A 99 -7.34 0.68 8.59
CA TYR A 99 -8.40 -0.07 9.25
C TYR A 99 -8.03 -1.53 9.39
N PHE A 100 -8.67 -2.21 10.34
CA PHE A 100 -8.54 -3.65 10.51
C PHE A 100 -9.87 -4.33 10.26
N ILE A 101 -9.80 -5.53 9.69
CA ILE A 101 -10.96 -6.41 9.57
C ILE A 101 -11.34 -6.88 10.96
N THR A 102 -12.61 -6.76 11.35
CA THR A 102 -13.07 -7.13 12.70
C THR A 102 -13.63 -8.55 12.76
N LYS A 103 -14.26 -9.01 11.68
CA LYS A 103 -14.85 -10.37 11.56
C LYS A 103 -15.19 -10.70 10.11
N LYS A 104 -15.55 -11.96 9.86
CA LYS A 104 -16.29 -12.38 8.67
C LYS A 104 -17.78 -12.50 9.04
N LEU A 105 -18.66 -11.93 8.24
CA LEU A 105 -20.11 -12.07 8.40
C LEU A 105 -20.65 -13.22 7.57
N ASP A 106 -21.63 -13.90 8.10
CA ASP A 106 -22.52 -14.75 7.32
C ASP A 106 -23.45 -13.86 6.49
N THR A 107 -23.42 -13.99 5.18
CA THR A 107 -24.21 -13.18 4.25
C THR A 107 -25.56 -13.79 3.90
N SER A 108 -25.89 -15.01 4.38
CA SER A 108 -27.11 -15.73 4.05
C SER A 108 -28.39 -14.96 4.40
N ASN A 109 -28.33 -14.11 5.44
CA ASN A 109 -29.43 -13.26 5.90
C ASN A 109 -29.24 -11.78 5.60
N LEU A 110 -28.23 -11.43 4.78
CA LEU A 110 -27.97 -10.04 4.36
C LEU A 110 -28.63 -9.77 3.00
N ALA A 111 -28.75 -8.48 2.68
CA ALA A 111 -29.24 -8.09 1.37
C ALA A 111 -28.30 -8.61 0.25
N PRO A 112 -28.85 -9.03 -0.91
CA PRO A 112 -28.04 -9.61 -2.01
C PRO A 112 -26.85 -8.74 -2.46
N LYS A 113 -26.92 -7.42 -2.26
CA LYS A 113 -25.86 -6.47 -2.60
C LYS A 113 -24.51 -6.76 -1.92
N TYR A 114 -24.49 -7.53 -0.83
CA TYR A 114 -23.27 -7.88 -0.09
C TYR A 114 -22.58 -9.16 -0.62
N GLY A 115 -23.22 -9.87 -1.54
CA GLY A 115 -22.63 -11.03 -2.22
C GLY A 115 -22.29 -12.20 -1.30
N VAL A 116 -21.23 -12.92 -1.65
CA VAL A 116 -20.87 -14.21 -1.04
C VAL A 116 -20.18 -14.09 0.33
N ALA A 117 -19.64 -12.91 0.68
CA ALA A 117 -18.97 -12.67 1.95
C ALA A 117 -18.92 -11.18 2.27
N ALA A 118 -18.82 -10.85 3.56
CA ALA A 118 -18.63 -9.47 4.03
C ALA A 118 -17.68 -9.44 5.23
N TYR A 119 -16.79 -8.44 5.23
CA TYR A 119 -15.73 -8.23 6.22
C TYR A 119 -15.80 -6.79 6.74
N PRO A 120 -16.44 -6.54 7.89
CA PRO A 120 -16.47 -5.22 8.49
C PRO A 120 -15.08 -4.72 8.86
N LEU A 121 -14.86 -3.42 8.64
CA LEU A 121 -13.69 -2.69 9.10
C LEU A 121 -14.00 -1.97 10.42
N ASP A 122 -12.98 -1.68 11.21
CA ASP A 122 -13.07 -1.00 12.52
C ASP A 122 -13.31 0.52 12.40
N TYR A 123 -13.96 0.96 11.31
CA TYR A 123 -14.39 2.35 11.15
C TYR A 123 -15.62 2.67 12.03
N PRO A 124 -15.66 3.81 12.75
CA PRO A 124 -14.59 4.77 12.97
C PRO A 124 -13.59 4.27 14.02
N ASN A 125 -12.30 4.28 13.67
CA ASN A 125 -11.22 3.96 14.61
C ASN A 125 -10.95 5.12 15.59
N ALA A 126 -9.95 5.00 16.46
CA ALA A 126 -9.63 6.03 17.46
C ALA A 126 -9.29 7.39 16.83
N TRP A 127 -8.56 7.38 15.70
CA TRP A 127 -8.21 8.60 14.97
C TRP A 127 -9.44 9.26 14.31
N ASP A 128 -10.35 8.47 13.75
CA ASP A 128 -11.59 8.97 13.18
C ASP A 128 -12.46 9.65 14.25
N LYS A 129 -12.63 8.98 15.41
CA LYS A 129 -13.39 9.52 16.55
C LYS A 129 -12.76 10.80 17.10
N TYR A 130 -11.45 10.85 17.22
CA TYR A 130 -10.72 12.04 17.63
C TYR A 130 -10.96 13.23 16.68
N ASN A 131 -11.08 12.97 15.38
CA ASN A 131 -11.40 13.98 14.38
C ASN A 131 -12.91 14.23 14.21
N GLY A 132 -13.77 13.74 15.10
CA GLY A 132 -15.21 13.95 15.07
C GLY A 132 -15.92 13.26 13.90
N ARG A 133 -15.30 12.26 13.28
CA ARG A 133 -15.92 11.48 12.22
C ARG A 133 -16.93 10.50 12.79
N THR A 134 -18.05 10.35 12.10
CA THR A 134 -19.17 9.51 12.55
C THR A 134 -19.63 8.53 11.47
N GLY A 135 -20.58 7.68 11.83
CA GLY A 135 -21.11 6.61 10.96
C GLY A 135 -20.53 5.25 11.34
N TYR A 136 -20.92 4.23 10.57
CA TYR A 136 -20.54 2.83 10.78
C TYR A 136 -20.79 2.03 9.50
N GLY A 137 -20.49 0.72 9.53
CA GLY A 137 -20.90 -0.19 8.46
C GLY A 137 -20.05 -0.06 7.19
N ILE A 138 -18.78 0.24 7.34
CA ILE A 138 -17.80 0.18 6.24
C ILE A 138 -17.24 -1.24 6.17
N TRP A 139 -17.49 -1.92 5.06
CA TRP A 139 -17.13 -3.33 4.86
C TRP A 139 -16.35 -3.52 3.56
N ILE A 140 -15.56 -4.59 3.50
CA ILE A 140 -15.18 -5.23 2.24
C ILE A 140 -16.23 -6.31 1.97
N HIS A 141 -16.87 -6.32 0.81
CA HIS A 141 -17.92 -7.29 0.51
C HIS A 141 -17.99 -7.64 -0.99
N GLY A 142 -18.73 -8.69 -1.30
CA GLY A 142 -19.03 -9.10 -2.67
C GLY A 142 -20.07 -8.25 -3.36
N VAL A 143 -20.65 -8.75 -4.43
CA VAL A 143 -21.67 -8.11 -5.25
C VAL A 143 -22.88 -9.02 -5.45
N ASP A 144 -24.02 -8.42 -5.74
CA ASP A 144 -25.22 -9.16 -6.14
C ASP A 144 -24.93 -9.99 -7.40
N GLU A 145 -25.20 -11.29 -7.35
CA GLU A 145 -25.00 -12.19 -8.50
C GLU A 145 -25.81 -11.79 -9.73
N LYS A 146 -26.95 -11.12 -9.54
CA LYS A 146 -27.78 -10.58 -10.63
C LYS A 146 -27.24 -9.28 -11.21
N LYS A 147 -26.30 -8.61 -10.49
CA LYS A 147 -25.64 -7.35 -10.88
C LYS A 147 -24.15 -7.43 -10.56
N PRO A 148 -23.40 -8.33 -11.21
CA PRO A 148 -22.01 -8.61 -10.86
C PRO A 148 -21.05 -7.46 -11.18
N ASN A 149 -21.41 -6.61 -12.15
CA ASN A 149 -20.59 -5.48 -12.58
C ASN A 149 -21.05 -4.21 -11.86
N ARG A 150 -20.16 -3.65 -11.05
CA ARG A 150 -20.40 -2.37 -10.38
C ARG A 150 -19.56 -1.27 -11.02
N PRO A 151 -20.15 -0.05 -11.18
CA PRO A 151 -19.36 1.13 -11.48
C PRO A 151 -18.29 1.40 -10.39
N PRO A 152 -17.29 2.25 -10.68
CA PRO A 152 -16.26 2.63 -9.72
C PRO A 152 -16.78 3.20 -8.40
N GLN A 153 -17.84 4.00 -8.46
CA GLN A 153 -18.47 4.66 -7.34
C GLN A 153 -19.95 4.24 -7.29
N ASP A 154 -20.24 3.20 -6.49
CA ASP A 154 -21.59 2.60 -6.44
C ASP A 154 -21.91 1.97 -5.07
N THR A 155 -21.24 2.39 -4.00
CA THR A 155 -21.53 1.89 -2.64
C THR A 155 -21.92 3.02 -1.69
N ASP A 156 -22.46 2.66 -0.52
CA ASP A 156 -22.73 3.60 0.56
C ASP A 156 -21.47 3.94 1.40
N GLY A 157 -20.27 3.64 0.85
CA GLY A 157 -18.97 3.85 1.49
C GLY A 157 -18.14 2.57 1.70
N CYS A 158 -18.67 1.41 1.37
CA CYS A 158 -17.97 0.12 1.42
C CYS A 158 -16.96 -0.03 0.27
N LEU A 159 -16.12 -1.07 0.38
CA LEU A 159 -15.23 -1.54 -0.67
C LEU A 159 -15.85 -2.82 -1.27
N ALA A 160 -16.41 -2.74 -2.48
CA ALA A 160 -17.03 -3.89 -3.11
C ALA A 160 -16.10 -4.52 -4.16
N LEU A 161 -15.93 -5.84 -4.09
CA LEU A 161 -15.17 -6.67 -5.02
C LEU A 161 -16.10 -7.64 -5.74
N SER A 162 -15.71 -8.19 -6.89
CA SER A 162 -16.44 -9.31 -7.46
C SER A 162 -16.45 -10.50 -6.49
N ASN A 163 -17.49 -11.30 -6.54
CA ASN A 163 -17.63 -12.49 -5.67
C ASN A 163 -16.45 -13.45 -5.84
N GLN A 164 -16.02 -13.65 -7.08
CA GLN A 164 -14.88 -14.53 -7.39
C GLN A 164 -13.58 -14.00 -6.76
N GLU A 165 -13.28 -12.71 -6.91
CA GLU A 165 -12.09 -12.09 -6.35
C GLU A 165 -12.09 -12.12 -4.82
N LEU A 166 -13.26 -11.90 -4.22
CA LEU A 166 -13.40 -11.93 -2.76
C LEU A 166 -13.15 -13.33 -2.18
N LEU A 167 -13.66 -14.38 -2.83
CA LEU A 167 -13.41 -15.77 -2.42
C LEU A 167 -11.92 -16.14 -2.52
N LEU A 168 -11.21 -15.68 -3.55
CA LEU A 168 -9.76 -15.89 -3.67
C LEU A 168 -8.96 -15.23 -2.53
N LEU A 169 -9.49 -14.16 -1.94
CA LEU A 169 -8.86 -13.46 -0.82
C LEU A 169 -9.21 -13.99 0.55
N GLU A 170 -10.21 -14.84 0.70
CA GLU A 170 -10.79 -15.23 1.97
C GLU A 170 -9.74 -15.58 3.05
N LYS A 171 -8.75 -16.41 2.69
CA LYS A 171 -7.68 -16.84 3.61
C LYS A 171 -6.71 -15.70 4.02
N ASN A 172 -6.72 -14.59 3.28
CA ASN A 172 -5.86 -13.43 3.52
C ASN A 172 -6.57 -12.32 4.31
N LEU A 173 -7.91 -12.34 4.33
CA LEU A 173 -8.77 -11.38 5.04
C LEU A 173 -8.99 -11.84 6.49
N ARG A 174 -7.94 -11.81 7.31
CA ARG A 174 -7.95 -12.33 8.67
C ARG A 174 -8.42 -11.28 9.67
N PRO A 175 -9.48 -11.55 10.46
CA PRO A 175 -9.93 -10.65 11.52
C PRO A 175 -8.82 -10.30 12.52
N ASP A 176 -8.82 -9.06 12.98
CA ASP A 176 -7.91 -8.46 13.95
C ASP A 176 -6.41 -8.50 13.58
N VAL A 177 -6.09 -8.97 12.37
CA VAL A 177 -4.70 -9.16 11.91
C VAL A 177 -4.43 -8.41 10.63
N THR A 178 -5.31 -8.52 9.63
CA THR A 178 -5.07 -7.95 8.29
C THR A 178 -5.40 -6.48 8.23
N PRO A 179 -4.41 -5.59 8.03
CA PRO A 179 -4.65 -4.17 7.83
C PRO A 179 -5.13 -3.88 6.40
N VAL A 180 -6.03 -2.91 6.31
CA VAL A 180 -6.56 -2.35 5.06
C VAL A 180 -6.30 -0.86 5.05
N ILE A 181 -5.42 -0.39 4.18
CA ILE A 181 -5.14 1.03 3.97
C ILE A 181 -6.06 1.53 2.88
N VAL A 182 -6.84 2.56 3.16
CA VAL A 182 -7.65 3.25 2.15
C VAL A 182 -7.02 4.62 1.88
N THR A 183 -6.63 4.85 0.64
CA THR A 183 -5.97 6.09 0.21
C THR A 183 -6.66 6.70 -1.01
N ARG A 184 -6.51 8.01 -1.18
CA ARG A 184 -6.98 8.70 -2.39
C ARG A 184 -6.14 8.32 -3.60
N ASN A 185 -4.82 8.37 -3.44
CA ASN A 185 -3.81 7.96 -4.41
C ASN A 185 -2.66 7.31 -3.64
N ILE A 186 -2.07 6.26 -4.16
CA ILE A 186 -0.86 5.71 -3.55
C ILE A 186 0.30 6.69 -3.72
N ASN A 187 0.95 7.02 -2.60
CA ASN A 187 2.24 7.69 -2.63
C ASN A 187 3.34 6.66 -2.90
N TRP A 188 3.87 6.67 -4.12
CA TRP A 188 4.91 5.76 -4.57
C TRP A 188 6.29 6.35 -4.31
N VAL A 189 7.12 5.63 -3.58
CA VAL A 189 8.49 6.05 -3.23
C VAL A 189 9.50 5.01 -3.69
N SER A 190 10.80 5.36 -3.68
CA SER A 190 11.88 4.43 -3.95
C SER A 190 12.12 3.47 -2.76
N GLU A 191 12.83 2.38 -3.00
CA GLU A 191 13.26 1.47 -1.92
C GLU A 191 14.19 2.19 -0.91
N GLU A 192 15.00 3.12 -1.38
CA GLU A 192 15.86 3.94 -0.54
C GLU A 192 15.05 4.87 0.38
N ASP A 193 13.99 5.46 -0.14
CA ASP A 193 13.06 6.29 0.67
C ASP A 193 12.40 5.47 1.78
N ILE A 194 11.99 4.22 1.51
CA ILE A 194 11.43 3.33 2.54
C ILE A 194 12.47 3.00 3.61
N LYS A 195 13.73 2.75 3.25
CA LYS A 195 14.80 2.52 4.22
C LYS A 195 15.01 3.74 5.12
N ARG A 196 15.02 4.94 4.54
CA ARG A 196 15.12 6.21 5.27
C ARG A 196 13.92 6.42 6.21
N LEU A 197 12.69 6.26 5.71
CA LEU A 197 11.47 6.37 6.53
C LEU A 197 11.47 5.37 7.70
N ARG A 198 11.90 4.13 7.46
CA ARG A 198 12.05 3.13 8.52
C ARG A 198 13.06 3.56 9.58
N PHE A 199 14.23 4.03 9.15
CA PHE A 199 15.27 4.52 10.05
C PHE A 199 14.76 5.69 10.91
N ASP A 200 14.13 6.69 10.29
CA ASP A 200 13.62 7.87 10.98
C ASP A 200 12.53 7.49 12.00
N PHE A 201 11.63 6.58 11.63
CA PHE A 201 10.59 6.08 12.53
C PHE A 201 11.17 5.29 13.71
N GLN A 202 12.14 4.40 13.47
CA GLN A 202 12.83 3.65 14.53
C GLN A 202 13.58 4.57 15.48
N LYS A 203 14.25 5.59 14.93
CA LYS A 203 14.93 6.62 15.73
C LYS A 203 13.94 7.39 16.61
N ALA A 204 12.79 7.80 16.06
CA ALA A 204 11.75 8.48 16.84
C ALA A 204 11.21 7.61 17.98
N LEU A 205 10.92 6.33 17.73
CA LEU A 205 10.48 5.38 18.75
C LEU A 205 11.54 5.17 19.85
N GLU A 206 12.80 5.10 19.47
CA GLU A 206 13.89 4.92 20.44
C GLU A 206 14.06 6.19 21.31
N MET A 207 13.99 7.37 20.72
CA MET A 207 14.03 8.63 21.49
C MET A 207 12.84 8.73 22.46
N TRP A 208 11.63 8.36 22.02
CA TRP A 208 10.45 8.28 22.88
C TRP A 208 10.66 7.32 24.04
N ARG A 209 11.18 6.13 23.79
CA ARG A 209 11.48 5.10 24.81
C ARG A 209 12.53 5.57 25.81
N ILE A 210 13.61 6.20 25.34
CA ILE A 210 14.70 6.71 26.19
C ILE A 210 14.18 7.85 27.08
N SER A 211 13.45 8.82 26.53
CA SER A 211 12.92 9.94 27.30
C SER A 211 12.01 9.49 28.45
N LEU A 212 11.18 8.45 28.19
CA LEU A 212 10.36 7.84 29.25
C LEU A 212 11.24 7.17 30.32
N LYS A 213 12.26 6.40 29.92
CA LYS A 213 13.15 5.68 30.84
C LYS A 213 13.96 6.62 31.74
N GLU A 214 14.42 7.74 31.19
CA GLU A 214 15.27 8.70 31.87
C GLU A 214 14.49 9.79 32.63
N GLY A 215 13.16 9.80 32.50
CA GLY A 215 12.30 10.79 33.14
C GLY A 215 12.36 12.18 32.49
N ASP A 216 12.85 12.28 31.25
CA ASP A 216 12.81 13.52 30.48
C ASP A 216 11.38 13.77 29.94
N LEU A 217 10.56 14.35 30.83
CA LEU A 217 9.16 14.59 30.53
C LEU A 217 8.96 15.55 29.36
N SER A 218 9.85 16.52 29.18
CA SER A 218 9.76 17.50 28.09
C SER A 218 9.89 16.81 26.72
N THR A 219 10.96 16.02 26.54
CA THR A 219 11.17 15.25 25.32
C THR A 219 10.08 14.20 25.14
N TYR A 220 9.68 13.48 26.20
CA TYR A 220 8.59 12.49 26.14
C TYR A 220 7.28 13.11 25.64
N LEU A 221 6.84 14.22 26.20
CA LEU A 221 5.61 14.89 25.82
C LEU A 221 5.67 15.49 24.41
N SER A 222 6.86 15.82 23.89
CA SER A 222 7.00 16.33 22.53
C SER A 222 6.54 15.36 21.43
N PHE A 223 6.45 14.05 21.72
CA PHE A 223 5.95 13.03 20.81
C PHE A 223 4.43 12.96 20.75
N TYR A 224 3.72 13.66 21.64
CA TYR A 224 2.27 13.63 21.71
C TYR A 224 1.64 14.89 21.18
N ASP A 225 0.44 14.76 20.59
CA ASP A 225 -0.35 15.90 20.15
C ASP A 225 -0.64 16.85 21.33
N LYS A 226 -0.64 18.16 21.06
CA LYS A 226 -0.89 19.20 22.09
C LYS A 226 -2.22 19.00 22.83
N LYS A 227 -3.25 18.51 22.14
CA LYS A 227 -4.54 18.22 22.76
C LYS A 227 -4.49 17.04 23.74
N PHE A 228 -3.59 16.09 23.51
CA PHE A 228 -3.34 14.98 24.45
C PHE A 228 -2.68 15.47 25.73
N GLN A 229 -1.80 16.48 25.62
CA GLN A 229 -1.06 17.04 26.75
C GLN A 229 -1.92 17.88 27.70
N SER A 230 -3.09 18.35 27.27
CA SER A 230 -4.00 19.24 28.00
C SER A 230 -5.20 18.52 28.63
N GLY A 231 -5.25 17.19 28.60
CA GLY A 231 -6.32 16.36 29.15
C GLY A 231 -6.10 15.93 30.60
#